data_980f1660ce8b19d7765f87982994da1b
#
_entry.id   980f1660ce8b19d7765f87982994da1b
#
_cell.length_a   1.000
_cell.length_b   1.000
_cell.length_c   1.000
_cell.angle_alpha   90.00
_cell.angle_beta   90.00
_cell.angle_gamma   90.00
#
_symmetry.space_group_name_H-M   'P 1'
#
loop_
_entity.id
_entity.type
_entity.pdbx_description
1 polymer ?
#
loop_
_entity_poly.entity_id
_entity_poly.type
_entity_poly.pdbx_seq_one_letter_code
_entity_poly.pdbx_strand_id
1 'polypeptide(L)'
;YLVVRGEDKQQEPMRLEYFDARLFSTPPVAVQQLFREVQRMADIVTANYRFAMQYYFAPKDLAVDEFDNREQVIDFLNAEITQNLIELKGLNLRGEDIRLVGSLFHVVNDLERIGDHSMNIVEIGSEGEAALLRQGRARDRGAQRHRDQHAGQEHSYRKAADHRR
;
A
#
# COMPACT_ATOMS: atom_id res chain seq x y z
N TYR A 1 6.56 -34.72 -12.80
CA TYR A 1 7.13 -33.52 -12.16
C TYR A 1 6.36 -32.33 -12.70
N LEU A 2 5.41 -31.83 -11.94
CA LEU A 2 4.66 -30.61 -12.25
C LEU A 2 5.53 -29.45 -11.71
N VAL A 3 6.18 -28.72 -12.61
CA VAL A 3 6.82 -27.45 -12.28
C VAL A 3 5.67 -26.44 -12.07
N VAL A 4 5.33 -26.15 -10.82
CA VAL A 4 4.51 -24.99 -10.47
C VAL A 4 5.35 -23.77 -10.85
N ARG A 5 5.03 -23.18 -11.97
CA ARG A 5 5.58 -21.90 -12.43
C ARG A 5 5.08 -20.87 -11.41
N GLY A 6 5.98 -20.35 -10.56
CA GLY A 6 5.66 -19.25 -9.67
C GLY A 6 5.08 -18.13 -10.53
N GLU A 7 3.94 -17.58 -10.12
CA GLU A 7 3.43 -16.33 -10.69
C GLU A 7 4.54 -15.30 -10.53
N ASP A 8 5.14 -14.88 -11.66
CA ASP A 8 5.96 -13.70 -11.71
C ASP A 8 5.08 -12.56 -11.18
N LYS A 9 5.34 -12.09 -9.97
CA LYS A 9 4.75 -10.88 -9.44
C LYS A 9 5.11 -9.78 -10.42
N GLN A 10 4.18 -9.39 -11.28
CA GLN A 10 4.38 -8.31 -12.23
C GLN A 10 4.47 -7.01 -11.43
N GLN A 11 5.71 -6.58 -11.19
CA GLN A 11 5.95 -5.26 -10.64
C GLN A 11 5.52 -4.22 -11.68
N GLU A 12 4.77 -3.22 -11.25
CA GLU A 12 4.41 -2.08 -12.09
C GLU A 12 5.69 -1.37 -12.54
N PRO A 13 5.84 -1.10 -13.85
CA PRO A 13 7.08 -0.50 -14.35
C PRO A 13 7.19 0.99 -13.99
N MET A 14 8.33 1.40 -13.44
CA MET A 14 8.68 2.81 -13.18
C MET A 14 9.08 3.52 -14.48
N ARG A 15 8.12 3.73 -15.36
CA ARG A 15 8.28 4.47 -16.63
C ARG A 15 6.94 5.04 -17.06
N LEU A 16 6.98 6.07 -17.91
CA LEU A 16 5.82 6.48 -18.69
C LEU A 16 5.57 5.45 -19.80
N GLU A 17 4.32 5.03 -19.98
CA GLU A 17 3.91 4.02 -20.96
C GLU A 17 3.33 4.64 -22.22
N TYR A 18 2.64 5.76 -22.08
CA TYR A 18 1.91 6.41 -23.16
C TYR A 18 2.59 7.68 -23.64
N PHE A 19 3.43 8.32 -22.81
CA PHE A 19 4.04 9.60 -23.11
C PHE A 19 5.54 9.45 -23.44
N ASP A 20 5.96 10.20 -24.46
CA ASP A 20 7.37 10.37 -24.86
C ASP A 20 7.62 11.84 -25.20
N ALA A 21 8.77 12.39 -24.81
CA ALA A 21 9.12 13.79 -25.00
C ALA A 21 9.07 14.28 -26.47
N ARG A 22 9.22 13.37 -27.45
CA ARG A 22 9.04 13.69 -28.87
C ARG A 22 7.66 14.19 -29.22
N LEU A 23 6.64 13.87 -28.38
CA LEU A 23 5.27 14.32 -28.55
C LEU A 23 5.08 15.82 -28.31
N PHE A 24 6.03 16.52 -27.70
CA PHE A 24 6.01 17.97 -27.57
C PHE A 24 5.97 18.70 -28.93
N SER A 25 6.45 18.08 -30.00
CA SER A 25 6.29 18.59 -31.36
C SER A 25 4.83 18.61 -31.83
N THR A 26 3.94 17.89 -31.16
CA THR A 26 2.51 17.79 -31.49
C THR A 26 1.69 17.96 -30.18
N PRO A 27 1.57 19.17 -29.62
CA PRO A 27 1.04 19.41 -28.30
C PRO A 27 -0.36 18.81 -28.02
N PRO A 28 -1.34 18.84 -28.93
CA PRO A 28 -2.63 18.19 -28.68
C PRO A 28 -2.52 16.67 -28.47
N VAL A 29 -1.59 16.00 -29.17
CA VAL A 29 -1.34 14.56 -28.97
C VAL A 29 -0.64 14.33 -27.63
N ALA A 30 0.33 15.17 -27.28
CA ALA A 30 1.02 15.12 -25.99
C ALA A 30 0.03 15.23 -24.82
N VAL A 31 -0.91 16.17 -24.87
CA VAL A 31 -1.97 16.33 -23.84
C VAL A 31 -2.80 15.04 -23.70
N GLN A 32 -3.20 14.44 -24.81
CA GLN A 32 -3.99 13.19 -24.79
C GLN A 32 -3.18 12.01 -24.22
N GLN A 33 -1.88 11.92 -24.51
CA GLN A 33 -1.06 10.83 -23.96
C GLN A 33 -0.76 11.04 -22.46
N LEU A 34 -0.56 12.28 -22.01
CA LEU A 34 -0.46 12.56 -20.57
C LEU A 34 -1.77 12.30 -19.84
N PHE A 35 -2.91 12.56 -20.45
CA PHE A 35 -4.20 12.17 -19.87
C PHE A 35 -4.28 10.65 -19.64
N ARG A 36 -3.75 9.84 -20.56
CA ARG A 36 -3.69 8.38 -20.39
C ARG A 36 -2.76 7.96 -19.26
N GLU A 37 -1.64 8.66 -19.06
CA GLU A 37 -0.77 8.41 -17.89
C GLU A 37 -1.50 8.73 -16.57
N VAL A 38 -2.27 9.81 -16.53
CA VAL A 38 -3.10 10.13 -15.36
C VAL A 38 -4.17 9.06 -15.11
N GLN A 39 -4.78 8.51 -16.16
CA GLN A 39 -5.71 7.38 -16.01
C GLN A 39 -5.00 6.14 -15.43
N ARG A 40 -3.80 5.80 -15.92
CA ARG A 40 -2.99 4.71 -15.39
C ARG A 40 -2.64 4.95 -13.91
N MET A 41 -2.21 6.15 -13.55
CA MET A 41 -1.97 6.53 -12.15
C MET A 41 -3.22 6.32 -11.29
N ALA A 42 -4.39 6.73 -11.76
CA ALA A 42 -5.66 6.55 -11.04
C ALA A 42 -6.01 5.06 -10.82
N ASP A 43 -5.72 4.19 -11.79
CA ASP A 43 -5.92 2.74 -11.65
C ASP A 43 -5.02 2.16 -10.58
N ILE A 44 -3.74 2.55 -10.54
CA ILE A 44 -2.76 2.10 -9.53
C ILE A 44 -3.15 2.61 -8.13
N VAL A 45 -3.50 3.88 -7.99
CA VAL A 45 -3.99 4.47 -6.73
C VAL A 45 -5.24 3.75 -6.24
N THR A 46 -6.18 3.44 -7.15
CA THR A 46 -7.39 2.68 -6.81
C THR A 46 -7.05 1.28 -6.29
N ALA A 47 -6.08 0.60 -6.91
CA ALA A 47 -5.62 -0.72 -6.45
C ALA A 47 -4.99 -0.63 -5.06
N ASN A 48 -4.14 0.39 -4.80
CA ASN A 48 -3.54 0.62 -3.48
C ASN A 48 -4.57 0.97 -2.41
N TYR A 49 -5.54 1.82 -2.72
CA TYR A 49 -6.61 2.12 -1.77
C TYR A 49 -7.43 0.87 -1.40
N ARG A 50 -7.78 0.03 -2.38
CA ARG A 50 -8.48 -1.24 -2.11
C ARG A 50 -7.65 -2.19 -1.26
N PHE A 51 -6.35 -2.29 -1.54
CA PHE A 51 -5.42 -3.07 -0.74
C PHE A 51 -5.37 -2.55 0.71
N ALA A 52 -5.22 -1.24 0.90
CA ALA A 52 -5.16 -0.62 2.22
C ALA A 52 -6.41 -0.91 3.05
N MET A 53 -7.60 -0.81 2.43
CA MET A 53 -8.86 -1.15 3.09
C MET A 53 -8.96 -2.62 3.47
N GLN A 54 -8.51 -3.54 2.61
CA GLN A 54 -8.49 -4.97 2.91
C GLN A 54 -7.47 -5.27 4.04
N TYR A 55 -6.29 -4.67 3.97
CA TYR A 55 -5.23 -4.84 4.96
C TYR A 55 -5.66 -4.34 6.35
N TYR A 56 -6.37 -3.22 6.41
CA TYR A 56 -6.89 -2.68 7.67
C TYR A 56 -7.78 -3.67 8.42
N PHE A 57 -8.63 -4.42 7.70
CA PHE A 57 -9.54 -5.40 8.30
C PHE A 57 -8.94 -6.80 8.48
N ALA A 58 -7.96 -7.19 7.67
CA ALA A 58 -7.35 -8.52 7.67
C ALA A 58 -5.85 -8.46 7.31
N PRO A 59 -4.99 -7.88 8.18
CA PRO A 59 -3.59 -7.63 7.85
C PRO A 59 -2.74 -8.89 7.66
N LYS A 60 -3.14 -10.02 8.25
CA LYS A 60 -2.34 -11.27 8.25
C LYS A 60 -2.26 -11.98 6.89
N ASP A 61 -3.19 -11.69 6.00
CA ASP A 61 -3.38 -12.46 4.76
C ASP A 61 -2.80 -11.76 3.53
N LEU A 62 -2.21 -10.56 3.69
CA LEU A 62 -1.76 -9.73 2.58
C LEU A 62 -0.28 -9.38 2.67
N ALA A 63 0.45 -9.57 1.57
CA ALA A 63 1.85 -9.16 1.43
C ALA A 63 1.93 -7.68 1.03
N VAL A 64 2.68 -6.89 1.79
CA VAL A 64 2.79 -5.42 1.60
C VAL A 64 3.72 -5.06 0.44
N ASP A 65 4.58 -5.96 -0.01
CA ASP A 65 5.57 -5.69 -1.07
C ASP A 65 4.98 -5.11 -2.38
N GLU A 66 3.78 -5.59 -2.77
CA GLU A 66 3.10 -5.07 -3.96
C GLU A 66 2.51 -3.69 -3.75
N PHE A 67 2.05 -3.41 -2.54
CA PHE A 67 1.57 -2.10 -2.15
C PHE A 67 2.72 -1.09 -2.21
N ASP A 68 3.87 -1.40 -1.59
CA ASP A 68 5.05 -0.54 -1.58
C ASP A 68 5.58 -0.27 -3.00
N ASN A 69 5.58 -1.29 -3.87
CA ASN A 69 5.96 -1.11 -5.27
C ASN A 69 5.02 -0.13 -6.00
N ARG A 70 3.70 -0.26 -5.80
CA ARG A 70 2.72 0.65 -6.41
C ARG A 70 2.85 2.08 -5.88
N GLU A 71 3.17 2.27 -4.59
CA GLU A 71 3.44 3.62 -4.03
C GLU A 71 4.63 4.27 -4.73
N GLN A 72 5.74 3.55 -4.90
CA GLN A 72 6.89 4.07 -5.64
C GLN A 72 6.55 4.45 -7.08
N VAL A 73 5.67 3.69 -7.74
CA VAL A 73 5.21 4.02 -9.11
C VAL A 73 4.27 5.24 -9.09
N ILE A 74 3.43 5.41 -8.09
CA ILE A 74 2.58 6.59 -7.92
C ILE A 74 3.44 7.85 -7.78
N ASP A 75 4.45 7.82 -6.91
CA ASP A 75 5.40 8.93 -6.72
C ASP A 75 6.14 9.28 -8.01
N PHE A 76 6.64 8.26 -8.71
CA PHE A 76 7.29 8.43 -10.01
C PHE A 76 6.34 9.07 -11.03
N LEU A 77 5.12 8.56 -11.16
CA LEU A 77 4.13 9.10 -12.09
C LEU A 77 3.73 10.53 -11.74
N ASN A 78 3.56 10.85 -10.47
CA ASN A 78 3.29 12.21 -10.00
C ASN A 78 4.40 13.17 -10.47
N ALA A 79 5.66 12.84 -10.23
CA ALA A 79 6.80 13.67 -10.61
C ALA A 79 6.89 13.85 -12.14
N GLU A 80 6.85 12.75 -12.89
CA GLU A 80 7.02 12.76 -14.35
C GLU A 80 5.84 13.46 -15.06
N ILE A 81 4.59 13.13 -14.68
CA ILE A 81 3.41 13.76 -15.28
C ILE A 81 3.42 15.26 -15.00
N THR A 82 3.70 15.66 -13.74
CA THR A 82 3.73 17.06 -13.34
C THR A 82 4.79 17.84 -14.13
N GLN A 83 6.00 17.29 -14.28
CA GLN A 83 7.07 17.91 -15.06
C GLN A 83 6.66 18.10 -16.52
N ASN A 84 6.09 17.07 -17.15
CA ASN A 84 5.65 17.14 -18.55
C ASN A 84 4.45 18.09 -18.75
N LEU A 85 3.54 18.20 -17.76
CA LEU A 85 2.47 19.21 -17.81
C LEU A 85 3.01 20.63 -17.72
N ILE A 86 4.07 20.88 -16.94
CA ILE A 86 4.76 22.19 -16.88
C ILE A 86 5.34 22.55 -18.25
N GLU A 87 6.02 21.60 -18.89
CA GLU A 87 6.59 21.80 -20.22
C GLU A 87 5.53 22.10 -21.27
N LEU A 88 4.42 21.33 -21.27
CA LEU A 88 3.27 21.57 -22.15
C LEU A 88 2.67 22.97 -21.97
N LYS A 89 2.58 23.45 -20.72
CA LYS A 89 2.05 24.80 -20.44
C LYS A 89 2.89 25.89 -21.07
N GLY A 90 4.17 25.65 -21.30
CA GLY A 90 5.09 26.55 -22.00
C GLY A 90 4.90 26.57 -23.54
N LEU A 91 4.14 25.62 -24.10
CA LEU A 91 3.89 25.52 -25.52
C LEU A 91 2.60 26.27 -25.92
N ASN A 92 2.42 26.46 -27.23
CA ASN A 92 1.29 27.19 -27.80
C ASN A 92 0.02 26.31 -27.86
N LEU A 93 -0.57 26.03 -26.69
CA LEU A 93 -1.78 25.21 -26.54
C LEU A 93 -3.04 26.01 -26.94
N ARG A 94 -4.06 25.30 -27.43
CA ARG A 94 -5.39 25.87 -27.68
C ARG A 94 -6.25 25.89 -26.41
N GLY A 95 -7.32 26.68 -26.39
CA GLY A 95 -8.10 26.97 -25.19
C GLY A 95 -8.63 25.74 -24.43
N GLU A 96 -8.98 24.65 -25.13
CA GLU A 96 -9.45 23.41 -24.50
C GLU A 96 -8.31 22.63 -23.87
N ASP A 97 -7.17 22.54 -24.56
CA ASP A 97 -5.97 21.87 -24.07
C ASP A 97 -5.40 22.60 -22.83
N ILE A 98 -5.43 23.94 -22.82
CA ILE A 98 -5.01 24.75 -21.66
C ILE A 98 -5.85 24.38 -20.40
N ARG A 99 -7.17 24.30 -20.58
CA ARG A 99 -8.07 23.93 -19.47
C ARG A 99 -7.82 22.51 -19.00
N LEU A 100 -7.64 21.58 -19.93
CA LEU A 100 -7.36 20.18 -19.61
C LEU A 100 -6.05 20.04 -18.85
N VAL A 101 -4.96 20.64 -19.33
CA VAL A 101 -3.65 20.65 -18.64
C VAL A 101 -3.79 21.23 -17.23
N GLY A 102 -4.52 22.35 -17.08
CA GLY A 102 -4.79 22.93 -15.75
C GLY A 102 -5.54 21.96 -14.81
N SER A 103 -6.55 21.26 -15.33
CA SER A 103 -7.31 20.28 -14.55
C SER A 103 -6.47 19.05 -14.17
N LEU A 104 -5.59 18.58 -15.08
CA LEU A 104 -4.72 17.43 -14.83
C LEU A 104 -3.75 17.68 -13.68
N PHE A 105 -3.23 18.91 -13.49
CA PHE A 105 -2.42 19.27 -12.33
C PHE A 105 -3.14 19.01 -11.01
N HIS A 106 -4.41 19.38 -10.93
CA HIS A 106 -5.21 19.15 -9.70
C HIS A 106 -5.46 17.65 -9.49
N VAL A 107 -5.84 16.95 -10.56
CA VAL A 107 -6.12 15.51 -10.50
C VAL A 107 -4.88 14.71 -10.05
N VAL A 108 -3.71 15.01 -10.61
CA VAL A 108 -2.45 14.33 -10.24
C VAL A 108 -2.12 14.51 -8.76
N ASN A 109 -2.22 15.75 -8.24
CA ASN A 109 -2.02 16.02 -6.82
C ASN A 109 -3.06 15.34 -5.92
N ASP A 110 -4.32 15.28 -6.35
CA ASP A 110 -5.35 14.59 -5.57
C ASP A 110 -5.14 13.07 -5.56
N LEU A 111 -4.67 12.49 -6.66
CA LEU A 111 -4.32 11.07 -6.74
C LEU A 111 -3.15 10.71 -5.82
N GLU A 112 -2.09 11.51 -5.79
CA GLU A 112 -0.96 11.33 -4.87
C GLU A 112 -1.45 11.39 -3.40
N ARG A 113 -2.27 12.36 -3.04
CA ARG A 113 -2.85 12.46 -1.69
C ARG A 113 -3.69 11.23 -1.31
N ILE A 114 -4.39 10.62 -2.26
CA ILE A 114 -5.12 9.36 -2.00
C ILE A 114 -4.13 8.21 -1.77
N GLY A 115 -3.01 8.17 -2.49
CA GLY A 115 -1.89 7.25 -2.23
C GLY A 115 -1.37 7.41 -0.81
N ASP A 116 -0.97 8.61 -0.40
CA ASP A 116 -0.52 8.93 0.96
C ASP A 116 -1.51 8.49 2.04
N HIS A 117 -2.80 8.75 1.84
CA HIS A 117 -3.82 8.30 2.78
C HIS A 117 -3.95 6.77 2.82
N SER A 118 -3.74 6.09 1.70
CA SER A 118 -3.72 4.63 1.65
C SER A 118 -2.55 4.06 2.45
N MET A 119 -1.37 4.69 2.38
CA MET A 119 -0.20 4.36 3.22
C MET A 119 -0.54 4.49 4.71
N ASN A 120 -1.10 5.62 5.13
CA ASN A 120 -1.50 5.83 6.53
C ASN A 120 -2.49 4.75 7.03
N ILE A 121 -3.42 4.29 6.18
CA ILE A 121 -4.36 3.21 6.53
C ILE A 121 -3.62 1.88 6.75
N VAL A 122 -2.64 1.55 5.92
CA VAL A 122 -1.80 0.35 6.07
C VAL A 122 -0.98 0.42 7.37
N GLU A 123 -0.39 1.57 7.69
CA GLU A 123 0.36 1.79 8.94
C GLU A 123 -0.52 1.56 10.17
N ILE A 124 -1.72 2.17 10.20
CA ILE A 124 -2.68 1.97 11.30
C ILE A 124 -3.08 0.49 11.43
N GLY A 125 -3.31 -0.20 10.31
CA GLY A 125 -3.63 -1.64 10.29
C GLY A 125 -2.50 -2.48 10.90
N SER A 126 -1.25 -2.20 10.56
CA SER A 126 -0.07 -2.89 11.08
C SER A 126 0.16 -2.65 12.58
N GLU A 127 -0.05 -1.44 13.06
CA GLU A 127 0.04 -1.10 14.49
C GLU A 127 -1.04 -1.81 15.30
N GLY A 128 -2.27 -1.85 14.79
CA GLY A 128 -3.39 -2.57 15.39
C GLY A 128 -3.10 -4.07 15.53
N GLU A 129 -2.55 -4.70 14.49
CA GLU A 129 -2.14 -6.10 14.54
C GLU A 129 -1.05 -6.34 15.60
N ALA A 130 -0.01 -5.50 15.63
CA ALA A 130 1.07 -5.60 16.61
C ALA A 130 0.55 -5.46 18.05
N ALA A 131 -0.42 -4.58 18.29
CA ALA A 131 -1.06 -4.42 19.60
C ALA A 131 -1.84 -5.67 20.01
N LEU A 132 -2.63 -6.25 19.11
CA LEU A 132 -3.39 -7.48 19.35
C LEU A 132 -2.48 -8.68 19.67
N LEU A 133 -1.39 -8.83 18.93
CA LEU A 133 -0.39 -9.87 19.18
C LEU A 133 0.30 -9.72 20.54
N ARG A 134 0.59 -8.49 20.97
CA ARG A 134 1.15 -8.23 22.33
C ARG A 134 0.14 -8.61 23.42
N GLN A 135 -1.14 -8.27 23.25
CA GLN A 135 -2.19 -8.64 24.21
C GLN A 135 -2.40 -10.15 24.26
N GLY A 136 -2.42 -10.84 23.11
CA GLY A 136 -2.53 -12.30 23.04
C GLY A 136 -1.40 -12.99 23.82
N ARG A 137 -0.15 -12.59 23.57
CA ARG A 137 1.03 -13.12 24.29
C ARG A 137 1.01 -12.81 25.79
N ALA A 138 0.45 -11.70 26.20
CA ALA A 138 0.30 -11.37 27.63
C ALA A 138 -0.75 -12.26 28.30
N ARG A 139 -1.88 -12.53 27.64
CA ARG A 139 -2.93 -13.45 28.12
C ARG A 139 -2.41 -14.88 28.25
N ASP A 140 -1.68 -15.37 27.25
CA ASP A 140 -1.10 -16.73 27.25
C ASP A 140 -0.10 -16.91 28.41
N ARG A 141 0.75 -15.92 28.64
CA ARG A 141 1.70 -15.93 29.79
C ARG A 141 0.96 -15.89 31.14
N GLY A 142 -0.13 -15.14 31.23
CA GLY A 142 -0.98 -15.12 32.41
C GLY A 142 -1.63 -16.48 32.70
N ALA A 143 -2.20 -17.09 31.66
CA ALA A 143 -2.82 -18.42 31.75
C ALA A 143 -1.79 -19.53 32.10
N GLN A 144 -0.57 -19.42 31.57
CA GLN A 144 0.51 -20.36 31.91
C GLN A 144 0.94 -20.22 33.37
N ARG A 145 1.19 -19.01 33.88
CA ARG A 145 1.52 -18.76 35.29
C ARG A 145 0.47 -19.30 36.25
N HIS A 146 -0.83 -19.13 35.89
CA HIS A 146 -1.91 -19.64 36.71
C HIS A 146 -1.92 -21.17 36.76
N ARG A 147 -1.67 -21.85 35.63
CA ARG A 147 -1.53 -23.32 35.60
C ARG A 147 -0.35 -23.81 36.42
N ASP A 148 0.80 -23.15 36.32
CA ASP A 148 2.00 -23.53 37.05
C ASP A 148 1.83 -23.34 38.56
N GLN A 149 1.13 -22.28 39.01
CA GLN A 149 0.78 -22.06 40.43
C GLN A 149 -0.13 -23.16 40.97
N HIS A 150 -1.17 -23.57 40.22
CA HIS A 150 -2.06 -24.64 40.62
C HIS A 150 -1.35 -26.01 40.67
N ALA A 151 -0.50 -26.31 39.70
CA ALA A 151 0.30 -27.52 39.67
C ALA A 151 1.28 -27.58 40.88
N GLY A 152 1.87 -26.44 41.23
CA GLY A 152 2.75 -26.33 42.43
C GLY A 152 1.99 -26.54 43.73
N GLN A 153 0.76 -26.02 43.85
CA GLN A 153 -0.07 -26.25 45.03
C GLN A 153 -0.51 -27.72 45.14
N GLU A 154 -0.97 -28.36 44.08
CA GLU A 154 -1.31 -29.79 44.11
C GLU A 154 -0.14 -30.66 44.49
N HIS A 155 1.06 -30.38 43.98
CA HIS A 155 2.28 -31.10 44.33
C HIS A 155 2.62 -30.97 45.84
N SER A 156 2.47 -29.74 46.39
CA SER A 156 2.66 -29.48 47.82
C SER A 156 1.67 -30.23 48.69
N TYR A 157 0.41 -30.27 48.32
CA TYR A 157 -0.64 -31.02 49.04
C TYR A 157 -0.38 -32.53 49.02
N ARG A 158 0.01 -33.11 47.90
CA ARG A 158 0.38 -34.53 47.81
C ARG A 158 1.56 -34.89 48.69
N LYS A 159 2.59 -34.04 48.71
CA LYS A 159 3.81 -34.25 49.51
C LYS A 159 3.49 -34.15 51.04
N ALA A 160 2.63 -33.25 51.44
CA ALA A 160 2.17 -33.14 52.83
C ALA A 160 1.30 -34.30 53.29
N ALA A 161 0.52 -34.91 52.37
CA ALA A 161 -0.29 -36.08 52.68
C ALA A 161 0.57 -37.37 52.83
N ASP A 162 1.67 -37.50 52.12
CA ASP A 162 2.56 -38.65 52.16
C ASP A 162 3.41 -38.71 53.46
N HIS A 163 3.70 -37.54 54.08
CA HIS A 163 4.45 -37.47 55.34
C HIS A 163 3.60 -37.75 56.57
N ARG A 164 2.26 -37.97 56.44
CA ARG A 164 1.35 -38.27 57.57
C ARG A 164 0.97 -39.75 57.66
N ARG A 165 1.61 -40.62 56.83
CA ARG A 165 1.49 -42.07 56.92
C ARG A 165 2.79 -42.65 57.48
#